data_3adc77afb7fb2433c088dc0eedc5f288
#
_entry.id   3adc77afb7fb2433c088dc0eedc5f288
#
_cell.length_a   1.000
_cell.length_b   1.000
_cell.length_c   1.000
_cell.angle_alpha   90.00
_cell.angle_beta   90.00
_cell.angle_gamma   90.00
#
_symmetry.space_group_name_H-M   'P 1'
#
loop_
_entity.id
_entity.type
_entity.pdbx_description
1 polymer ?
#
loop_
_entity_poly.entity_id
_entity_poly.type
_entity_poly.pdbx_seq_one_letter_code
_entity_poly.pdbx_strand_id
1 'polypeptide(L)'
;MGADGDSTAAGGEPAAVDSCAPTAETEDAGAALKQPDLFAATDLIDVAGTTRGPDTTHAPDAEPPAPASRTKSRGVLPAPAAPELHALAARLPDSIHLGTSTWSFPGWRDLVYGDDYSSAKLSRDGLGALSAHPLLRCVSIDRSFYGPLSVGDYARYANQVPEHFRFIVKAPSSVTDATVRGNKGVPAGDNPAFLDARIAIDEFVQPCISGLGAKAGALVFQISPLPDALVVDPSAFLERLCAFLRALPPLPGETCYAVELRDAVMLTPRLIRVLRESNVRYCVGIHARMPDPRRQANALALLDEGGLGPLIVRWSLHGGFKYEQAKAKYEPFDQLVDEDPDTRTALAELAVRYALSGQPVLIAANNKAEGSAPLTCIELAKAMAVLFPPK
;
A
#
# COMPACT_ATOMS: atom_id res chain seq x y z
N MET A 1 -46.16 -52.12 -45.57
CA MET A 1 -45.30 -52.77 -46.57
C MET A 1 -43.92 -52.41 -46.14
N GLY A 2 -43.22 -53.19 -45.38
CA GLY A 2 -42.55 -54.45 -45.67
C GLY A 2 -41.10 -54.08 -45.82
N ALA A 3 -40.28 -54.57 -45.12
CA ALA A 3 -39.74 -55.76 -44.48
C ALA A 3 -38.21 -55.59 -44.52
N ASP A 4 -37.54 -55.79 -43.42
CA ASP A 4 -36.71 -56.92 -43.03
C ASP A 4 -35.29 -57.03 -43.67
N GLY A 5 -34.40 -57.44 -42.80
CA GLY A 5 -33.17 -58.15 -43.05
C GLY A 5 -31.98 -57.54 -42.31
N ASP A 6 -31.62 -57.92 -41.17
CA ASP A 6 -31.06 -59.11 -40.50
C ASP A 6 -29.61 -59.41 -40.83
N SER A 7 -28.86 -59.65 -39.71
CA SER A 7 -27.77 -60.62 -39.50
C SER A 7 -26.38 -60.28 -39.99
N THR A 8 -25.27 -60.43 -39.31
CA THR A 8 -24.72 -61.31 -38.27
C THR A 8 -23.29 -60.82 -37.93
N ALA A 9 -22.93 -60.73 -36.72
CA ALA A 9 -22.07 -61.50 -35.84
C ALA A 9 -20.69 -61.98 -36.44
N ALA A 10 -19.65 -61.59 -35.70
CA ALA A 10 -18.47 -62.35 -35.24
C ALA A 10 -17.43 -61.33 -34.77
N GLY A 11 -16.94 -61.26 -33.60
CA GLY A 11 -16.30 -62.37 -32.83
C GLY A 11 -14.82 -62.13 -32.86
N GLY A 12 -14.19 -61.68 -31.79
CA GLY A 12 -12.76 -61.62 -31.70
C GLY A 12 -12.26 -60.79 -30.49
N GLU A 13 -12.26 -61.40 -29.33
CA GLU A 13 -11.36 -61.13 -28.22
C GLU A 13 -10.17 -62.12 -28.27
N PRO A 14 -9.07 -61.96 -27.46
CA PRO A 14 -8.41 -60.78 -26.84
C PRO A 14 -6.89 -60.83 -27.13
N ALA A 15 -6.22 -59.70 -26.83
CA ALA A 15 -4.79 -59.74 -26.53
C ALA A 15 -4.51 -58.83 -25.35
N ALA A 16 -4.14 -59.49 -24.29
CA ALA A 16 -3.54 -58.87 -23.12
C ALA A 16 -2.14 -58.36 -23.47
N VAL A 17 -1.82 -57.13 -23.08
CA VAL A 17 -0.45 -56.74 -22.80
C VAL A 17 -0.41 -55.60 -21.79
N ASP A 18 0.25 -55.90 -20.78
CA ASP A 18 1.27 -55.19 -20.02
C ASP A 18 0.89 -53.96 -19.21
N SER A 19 0.88 -54.26 -17.96
CA SER A 19 1.00 -53.36 -16.82
C SER A 19 2.27 -52.49 -16.92
N CYS A 20 2.12 -51.20 -17.03
CA CYS A 20 3.12 -50.27 -16.58
C CYS A 20 2.43 -49.29 -15.64
N ALA A 21 2.54 -49.59 -14.34
CA ALA A 21 2.16 -48.68 -13.27
C ALA A 21 3.15 -47.50 -13.27
N PRO A 22 2.70 -46.27 -13.25
CA PRO A 22 3.57 -45.18 -12.85
C PRO A 22 3.68 -45.23 -11.32
N THR A 23 4.92 -45.30 -10.85
CA THR A 23 5.33 -45.05 -9.50
C THR A 23 4.72 -43.77 -8.97
N ALA A 24 3.95 -43.89 -7.91
CA ALA A 24 3.46 -42.77 -7.14
C ALA A 24 4.68 -42.06 -6.49
N GLU A 25 5.11 -40.98 -7.08
CA GLU A 25 5.83 -39.95 -6.36
C GLU A 25 4.81 -39.26 -5.47
N THR A 26 4.90 -39.58 -4.19
CA THR A 26 4.25 -38.82 -3.14
C THR A 26 4.84 -37.42 -3.13
N GLU A 27 4.23 -36.49 -3.85
CA GLU A 27 4.47 -35.07 -3.63
C GLU A 27 3.98 -34.71 -2.23
N ASP A 28 4.95 -34.35 -1.44
CA ASP A 28 4.83 -33.76 -0.10
C ASP A 28 3.96 -32.50 -0.13
N ALA A 29 2.65 -32.66 0.00
CA ALA A 29 1.68 -31.60 0.14
C ALA A 29 1.63 -31.08 1.58
N GLY A 30 2.77 -30.64 2.10
CA GLY A 30 2.92 -30.21 3.50
C GLY A 30 3.85 -29.03 3.72
N ALA A 31 4.36 -28.38 2.69
CA ALA A 31 5.10 -27.14 2.87
C ALA A 31 4.10 -25.94 2.93
N ALA A 32 3.48 -25.75 4.09
CA ALA A 32 2.95 -24.45 4.46
C ALA A 32 4.09 -23.43 4.29
N LEU A 33 4.02 -22.64 3.22
CA LEU A 33 4.95 -21.55 2.92
C LEU A 33 4.93 -20.61 4.14
N LYS A 34 5.96 -20.74 4.99
CA LYS A 34 6.27 -19.79 6.05
C LYS A 34 6.36 -18.43 5.37
N GLN A 35 5.36 -17.58 5.55
CA GLN A 35 5.48 -16.18 5.19
C GLN A 35 6.61 -15.61 6.06
N PRO A 36 7.71 -15.14 5.46
CA PRO A 36 8.61 -14.27 6.20
C PRO A 36 7.82 -13.00 6.52
N ASP A 37 8.05 -12.46 7.70
CA ASP A 37 7.48 -11.19 8.15
C ASP A 37 7.53 -10.16 7.02
N LEU A 38 6.38 -9.85 6.42
CA LEU A 38 6.27 -8.87 5.35
C LEU A 38 6.64 -7.47 5.85
N PHE A 39 6.90 -7.34 7.16
CA PHE A 39 7.03 -6.10 7.90
C PHE A 39 8.09 -6.14 9.00
N ALA A 40 8.93 -7.18 9.06
CA ALA A 40 10.04 -7.20 9.98
C ALA A 40 11.09 -6.15 9.57
N ALA A 41 11.27 -5.20 10.45
CA ALA A 41 12.40 -4.30 10.54
C ALA A 41 12.60 -3.31 9.37
N THR A 42 11.84 -2.24 9.41
CA THR A 42 12.43 -0.92 9.22
C THR A 42 11.60 0.07 10.02
N ASP A 43 12.28 0.78 10.90
CA ASP A 43 11.79 1.91 11.71
C ASP A 43 11.13 1.62 13.07
N LEU A 44 11.64 0.64 13.81
CA LEU A 44 11.61 0.75 15.27
C LEU A 44 12.67 1.78 15.66
N ILE A 45 12.27 3.05 15.76
CA ILE A 45 13.04 4.04 16.50
C ILE A 45 12.86 3.67 17.97
N ASP A 46 13.91 3.12 18.54
CA ASP A 46 14.07 2.90 19.98
C ASP A 46 13.89 4.23 20.71
N VAL A 47 12.74 4.42 21.34
CA VAL A 47 12.55 5.44 22.35
C VAL A 47 12.99 4.81 23.67
N ALA A 48 14.30 4.72 23.87
CA ALA A 48 14.88 4.35 25.15
C ALA A 48 14.52 5.41 26.19
N GLY A 49 13.54 5.08 27.02
CA GLY A 49 13.26 5.79 28.25
C GLY A 49 14.41 5.59 29.22
N THR A 50 15.12 6.66 29.51
CA THR A 50 16.16 6.72 30.53
C THR A 50 15.55 6.59 31.92
N THR A 51 15.65 5.43 32.54
CA THR A 51 15.50 5.29 34.00
C THR A 51 16.83 5.63 34.67
N ARG A 52 16.82 6.73 35.44
CA ARG A 52 17.90 7.08 36.37
C ARG A 52 17.85 6.16 37.59
N GLY A 53 18.96 5.52 37.90
CA GLY A 53 19.31 5.04 39.22
C GLY A 53 20.54 5.80 39.76
N PRO A 54 20.67 6.04 41.07
CA PRO A 54 21.70 6.92 41.61
C PRO A 54 22.97 6.15 41.94
N ASP A 55 24.12 6.68 41.61
CA ASP A 55 25.31 6.39 42.44
C ASP A 55 26.30 7.56 42.42
N THR A 56 26.70 7.87 43.65
CA THR A 56 27.59 8.96 44.04
C THR A 56 29.04 8.47 44.04
N THR A 57 29.95 9.21 43.38
CA THR A 57 31.34 9.38 43.90
C THR A 57 31.95 10.66 43.35
N HIS A 58 32.51 11.44 44.30
CA HIS A 58 33.27 12.66 44.16
C HIS A 58 34.64 12.46 43.50
N ALA A 59 35.06 13.42 42.65
CA ALA A 59 36.39 14.00 42.58
C ALA A 59 36.50 15.05 41.45
N PRO A 60 37.55 15.94 41.36
CA PRO A 60 37.35 17.35 41.57
C PRO A 60 37.54 18.22 40.30
N ASP A 61 37.06 19.45 40.45
CA ASP A 61 37.31 20.67 39.67
C ASP A 61 38.06 20.60 38.32
N ALA A 62 37.29 20.68 37.23
CA ALA A 62 37.72 21.20 35.97
C ALA A 62 36.68 22.25 35.51
N GLU A 63 37.19 23.42 35.19
CA GLU A 63 36.50 24.57 34.66
C GLU A 63 35.48 24.22 33.57
N PRO A 64 34.25 24.76 33.58
CA PRO A 64 33.26 24.38 32.57
C PRO A 64 33.62 24.97 31.23
N PRO A 65 33.61 24.16 30.13
CA PRO A 65 33.73 24.68 28.81
C PRO A 65 32.53 25.58 28.48
N ALA A 66 32.81 26.73 27.87
CA ALA A 66 31.83 27.69 27.40
C ALA A 66 30.66 27.01 26.69
N PRO A 67 29.40 27.47 26.82
CA PRO A 67 28.23 26.86 26.21
C PRO A 67 28.41 26.89 24.68
N ALA A 68 28.61 25.71 24.09
CA ALA A 68 28.56 25.55 22.66
C ALA A 68 27.22 26.14 22.17
N SER A 69 27.29 27.14 21.31
CA SER A 69 26.12 27.74 20.68
C SER A 69 25.29 26.60 20.07
N ARG A 70 24.08 26.41 20.56
CA ARG A 70 23.10 25.53 19.94
C ARG A 70 22.82 26.11 18.56
N THR A 71 23.57 25.66 17.56
CA THR A 71 23.21 25.86 16.17
C THR A 71 21.82 25.26 16.02
N LYS A 72 20.81 26.11 15.74
CA LYS A 72 19.45 25.68 15.37
C LYS A 72 19.65 24.63 14.29
N SER A 73 19.22 23.39 14.55
CA SER A 73 19.36 22.31 13.59
C SER A 73 18.68 22.78 12.28
N ARG A 74 19.47 22.94 11.23
CA ARG A 74 18.92 23.23 9.89
C ARG A 74 17.85 22.19 9.59
N GLY A 75 16.67 22.61 9.14
CA GLY A 75 15.60 21.71 8.66
C GLY A 75 16.14 20.76 7.56
N VAL A 76 15.30 19.84 7.10
CA VAL A 76 15.60 19.04 5.92
C VAL A 76 15.41 19.92 4.68
N LEU A 77 16.45 20.06 3.86
CA LEU A 77 16.41 20.86 2.65
C LEU A 77 15.92 19.99 1.48
N PRO A 78 15.05 20.50 0.59
CA PRO A 78 14.69 19.81 -0.63
C PRO A 78 15.85 19.79 -1.62
N ALA A 79 15.92 18.77 -2.48
CA ALA A 79 16.80 18.76 -3.63
C ALA A 79 16.36 19.82 -4.66
N PRO A 80 17.30 20.48 -5.38
CA PRO A 80 16.94 21.34 -6.49
C PRO A 80 16.26 20.53 -7.60
N ALA A 81 15.05 20.92 -8.00
CA ALA A 81 14.35 20.27 -9.09
C ALA A 81 14.77 20.84 -10.44
N ALA A 82 15.05 19.97 -11.41
CA ALA A 82 15.38 20.38 -12.77
C ALA A 82 14.16 21.06 -13.46
N PRO A 83 14.39 22.04 -14.37
CA PRO A 83 13.30 22.73 -15.10
C PRO A 83 12.35 21.75 -15.82
N GLU A 84 12.86 20.66 -16.36
CA GLU A 84 12.10 19.61 -17.06
C GLU A 84 11.10 18.94 -16.13
N LEU A 85 11.44 18.79 -14.86
CA LEU A 85 10.56 18.21 -13.85
C LEU A 85 9.38 19.14 -13.52
N HIS A 86 9.64 20.46 -13.44
CA HIS A 86 8.57 21.45 -13.31
C HIS A 86 7.68 21.49 -14.56
N ALA A 87 8.26 21.42 -15.75
CA ALA A 87 7.51 21.36 -17.00
C ALA A 87 6.63 20.11 -17.08
N LEU A 88 7.15 18.96 -16.63
CA LEU A 88 6.39 17.72 -16.57
C LEU A 88 5.22 17.84 -15.57
N ALA A 89 5.47 18.37 -14.39
CA ALA A 89 4.42 18.58 -13.38
C ALA A 89 3.30 19.51 -13.88
N ALA A 90 3.65 20.58 -14.62
CA ALA A 90 2.69 21.52 -15.19
C ALA A 90 1.79 20.88 -16.27
N ARG A 91 2.16 19.75 -16.86
CA ARG A 91 1.33 19.01 -17.82
C ARG A 91 0.22 18.20 -17.15
N LEU A 92 0.39 17.82 -15.90
CA LEU A 92 -0.60 17.02 -15.17
C LEU A 92 -1.69 17.92 -14.55
N PRO A 93 -2.94 17.47 -14.50
CA PRO A 93 -4.01 18.14 -13.74
C PRO A 93 -3.73 18.17 -12.24
N ASP A 94 -4.28 19.16 -11.54
CA ASP A 94 -4.15 19.28 -10.08
C ASP A 94 -4.84 18.14 -9.32
N SER A 95 -5.80 17.48 -9.94
CA SER A 95 -6.47 16.29 -9.38
C SER A 95 -5.57 15.06 -9.29
N ILE A 96 -4.37 15.07 -9.93
CA ILE A 96 -3.42 13.95 -9.83
C ILE A 96 -2.44 14.20 -8.69
N HIS A 97 -2.46 13.29 -7.72
CA HIS A 97 -1.55 13.25 -6.58
C HIS A 97 -0.67 12.00 -6.68
N LEU A 98 0.51 12.15 -7.27
CA LEU A 98 1.55 11.12 -7.24
C LEU A 98 2.33 11.24 -5.94
N GLY A 99 2.83 10.13 -5.43
CA GLY A 99 3.62 10.14 -4.21
C GLY A 99 4.20 8.79 -3.83
N THR A 100 4.69 8.72 -2.62
CA THR A 100 5.48 7.59 -2.13
C THR A 100 4.83 6.94 -0.92
N SER A 101 5.18 5.68 -0.64
CA SER A 101 4.65 4.96 0.53
C SER A 101 5.31 5.37 1.86
N THR A 102 6.34 6.20 1.81
CA THR A 102 7.07 6.75 2.96
C THR A 102 7.92 7.94 2.50
N TRP A 103 8.54 8.64 3.47
CA TRP A 103 9.40 9.80 3.21
C TRP A 103 10.74 9.74 3.95
N SER A 104 11.14 8.61 4.50
CA SER A 104 12.30 8.53 5.42
C SER A 104 13.51 7.80 4.85
N PHE A 105 13.65 7.71 3.53
CA PHE A 105 14.78 7.03 2.90
C PHE A 105 15.96 7.97 2.61
N PRO A 106 17.15 7.75 3.27
CA PRO A 106 18.37 8.51 3.00
C PRO A 106 18.87 8.42 1.55
N GLY A 107 18.65 7.29 0.87
CA GLY A 107 19.06 7.08 -0.52
C GLY A 107 18.36 8.00 -1.55
N TRP A 108 17.39 8.82 -1.12
CA TRP A 108 16.78 9.83 -1.99
C TRP A 108 17.51 11.18 -1.99
N ARG A 109 18.78 11.20 -1.55
CA ARG A 109 19.65 12.35 -1.74
C ARG A 109 19.71 12.74 -3.22
N ASP A 110 19.73 14.02 -3.50
CA ASP A 110 19.69 14.63 -4.84
C ASP A 110 18.44 14.32 -5.69
N LEU A 111 17.58 13.39 -5.24
CA LEU A 111 16.27 13.13 -5.84
C LEU A 111 15.16 13.93 -5.14
N VAL A 112 15.17 13.91 -3.81
CA VAL A 112 14.15 14.54 -2.94
C VAL A 112 14.82 15.44 -1.90
N TYR A 113 15.96 15.05 -1.35
CA TYR A 113 16.67 15.74 -0.28
C TYR A 113 17.97 16.32 -0.78
N GLY A 114 18.24 17.58 -0.42
CA GLY A 114 19.42 18.32 -0.90
C GLY A 114 20.71 18.02 -0.13
N ASP A 115 20.69 17.12 0.86
CA ASP A 115 21.86 16.75 1.67
C ASP A 115 21.66 15.36 2.27
N ASP A 116 22.69 14.83 2.95
CA ASP A 116 22.64 13.57 3.68
C ASP A 116 21.92 13.73 5.01
N TYR A 117 20.89 12.93 5.21
CA TYR A 117 20.11 12.91 6.45
C TYR A 117 19.89 11.48 6.94
N SER A 118 19.89 11.28 8.25
CA SER A 118 19.48 9.99 8.82
C SER A 118 17.99 9.73 8.65
N SER A 119 17.60 8.46 8.55
CA SER A 119 16.18 8.05 8.49
C SER A 119 15.35 8.66 9.63
N ALA A 120 15.91 8.72 10.84
CA ALA A 120 15.25 9.31 12.01
C ALA A 120 14.96 10.81 11.82
N LYS A 121 15.90 11.58 11.23
CA LYS A 121 15.69 12.99 10.91
C LYS A 121 14.66 13.15 9.80
N LEU A 122 14.75 12.37 8.75
CA LEU A 122 13.80 12.38 7.64
C LEU A 122 12.38 12.02 8.11
N SER A 123 12.23 10.97 8.92
CA SER A 123 10.94 10.56 9.48
C SER A 123 10.26 11.68 10.27
N ARG A 124 11.03 12.49 10.99
CA ARG A 124 10.52 13.59 11.81
C ARG A 124 10.26 14.87 11.01
N ASP A 125 11.18 15.25 10.12
CA ASP A 125 11.27 16.60 9.53
C ASP A 125 11.28 16.59 7.98
N GLY A 126 11.21 15.42 7.34
CA GLY A 126 11.43 15.26 5.89
C GLY A 126 10.23 15.58 4.99
N LEU A 127 9.01 15.61 5.54
CA LEU A 127 7.80 15.83 4.74
C LEU A 127 7.78 17.17 4.02
N GLY A 128 8.33 18.23 4.65
CA GLY A 128 8.42 19.54 4.01
C GLY A 128 9.29 19.51 2.74
N ALA A 129 10.41 18.81 2.79
CA ALA A 129 11.28 18.65 1.62
C ALA A 129 10.64 17.74 0.54
N LEU A 130 9.98 16.64 0.95
CA LEU A 130 9.23 15.79 0.01
C LEU A 130 8.15 16.60 -0.72
N SER A 131 7.36 17.37 0.01
CA SER A 131 6.26 18.15 -0.57
C SER A 131 6.71 19.35 -1.42
N ALA A 132 7.98 19.72 -1.36
CA ALA A 132 8.59 20.71 -2.26
C ALA A 132 8.96 20.11 -3.64
N HIS A 133 8.96 18.79 -3.78
CA HIS A 133 9.21 18.13 -5.07
C HIS A 133 8.02 18.36 -6.01
N PRO A 134 8.24 18.81 -7.28
CA PRO A 134 7.16 19.26 -8.16
C PRO A 134 6.06 18.23 -8.45
N LEU A 135 6.40 16.94 -8.46
CA LEU A 135 5.47 15.85 -8.77
C LEU A 135 4.90 15.15 -7.53
N LEU A 136 5.55 15.21 -6.36
CA LEU A 136 5.15 14.45 -5.20
C LEU A 136 4.12 15.25 -4.39
N ARG A 137 2.84 14.95 -4.61
CA ARG A 137 1.68 15.64 -4.02
C ARG A 137 0.92 14.78 -3.02
N CYS A 138 1.36 13.53 -2.79
CA CYS A 138 0.82 12.69 -1.73
C CYS A 138 1.89 11.80 -1.10
N VAL A 139 1.54 11.22 0.05
CA VAL A 139 2.34 10.17 0.71
C VAL A 139 1.44 9.22 1.46
N SER A 140 1.84 7.94 1.56
CA SER A 140 1.15 7.00 2.43
C SER A 140 1.72 7.06 3.85
N ILE A 141 0.83 7.07 4.85
CA ILE A 141 1.18 6.88 6.26
C ILE A 141 0.92 5.41 6.58
N ASP A 142 1.99 4.60 6.51
CA ASP A 142 1.92 3.16 6.79
C ASP A 142 2.25 2.84 8.26
N ARG A 143 2.82 3.79 9.01
CA ARG A 143 3.14 3.64 10.45
C ARG A 143 1.90 3.31 11.29
N SER A 144 0.75 3.87 10.95
CA SER A 144 -0.53 3.61 11.62
C SER A 144 -0.97 2.14 11.54
N PHE A 145 -0.43 1.34 10.62
CA PHE A 145 -0.69 -0.10 10.55
C PHE A 145 -0.15 -0.87 11.76
N TYR A 146 0.97 -0.41 12.32
CA TYR A 146 1.63 -1.07 13.46
C TYR A 146 1.06 -0.66 14.82
N GLY A 147 0.31 0.42 14.86
CA GLY A 147 -0.37 0.91 16.05
C GLY A 147 -1.05 2.25 15.82
N PRO A 148 -2.06 2.59 16.64
CA PRO A 148 -2.78 3.85 16.54
C PRO A 148 -1.86 5.06 16.64
N LEU A 149 -2.12 6.09 15.84
CA LEU A 149 -1.45 7.39 15.93
C LEU A 149 -2.38 8.40 16.61
N SER A 150 -1.79 9.27 17.40
CA SER A 150 -2.53 10.35 18.06
C SER A 150 -2.94 11.46 17.07
N VAL A 151 -3.95 12.25 17.44
CA VAL A 151 -4.31 13.49 16.71
C VAL A 151 -3.08 14.39 16.53
N GLY A 152 -2.23 14.51 17.59
CA GLY A 152 -1.01 15.30 17.53
C GLY A 152 0.03 14.78 16.54
N ASP A 153 0.14 13.44 16.33
CA ASP A 153 1.01 12.87 15.34
C ASP A 153 0.54 13.23 13.92
N TYR A 154 -0.74 13.07 13.64
CA TYR A 154 -1.33 13.45 12.36
C TYR A 154 -1.23 14.96 12.10
N ALA A 155 -1.52 15.80 13.09
CA ALA A 155 -1.39 17.25 12.96
C ALA A 155 0.06 17.69 12.68
N ARG A 156 1.05 17.01 13.28
CA ARG A 156 2.47 17.27 13.00
C ARG A 156 2.83 16.95 11.54
N TYR A 157 2.25 15.90 10.95
CA TYR A 157 2.43 15.60 9.52
C TYR A 157 1.74 16.66 8.66
N ALA A 158 0.49 16.98 8.94
CA ALA A 158 -0.27 17.98 8.20
C ALA A 158 0.40 19.36 8.17
N ASN A 159 1.02 19.77 9.29
CA ASN A 159 1.69 21.07 9.41
C ASN A 159 2.99 21.19 8.60
N GLN A 160 3.55 20.09 8.08
CA GLN A 160 4.77 20.11 7.27
C GLN A 160 4.52 20.26 5.77
N VAL A 161 3.29 20.11 5.31
CA VAL A 161 2.96 20.03 3.88
C VAL A 161 1.94 21.11 3.48
N PRO A 162 1.93 21.55 2.21
CA PRO A 162 0.99 22.55 1.71
C PRO A 162 -0.46 22.02 1.65
N GLU A 163 -1.43 22.93 1.46
CA GLU A 163 -2.87 22.61 1.49
C GLU A 163 -3.32 21.63 0.40
N HIS A 164 -2.66 21.62 -0.75
CA HIS A 164 -2.98 20.70 -1.84
C HIS A 164 -2.44 19.28 -1.64
N PHE A 165 -1.60 19.07 -0.62
CA PHE A 165 -0.99 17.76 -0.36
C PHE A 165 -2.00 16.79 0.27
N ARG A 166 -1.94 15.52 -0.09
CA ARG A 166 -2.89 14.50 0.40
C ARG A 166 -2.16 13.33 1.07
N PHE A 167 -2.78 12.78 2.09
CA PHE A 167 -2.31 11.58 2.78
C PHE A 167 -3.19 10.39 2.44
N ILE A 168 -2.58 9.26 2.08
CA ILE A 168 -3.20 7.94 2.05
C ILE A 168 -2.85 7.29 3.39
N VAL A 169 -3.83 6.99 4.22
CA VAL A 169 -3.56 6.50 5.58
C VAL A 169 -4.01 5.06 5.73
N LYS A 170 -3.08 4.18 6.09
CA LYS A 170 -3.34 2.77 6.26
C LYS A 170 -3.93 2.49 7.64
N ALA A 171 -5.04 1.77 7.71
CA ALA A 171 -5.67 1.37 8.96
C ALA A 171 -4.80 0.42 9.79
N PRO A 172 -4.93 0.41 11.13
CA PRO A 172 -4.19 -0.50 12.00
C PRO A 172 -4.47 -1.98 11.71
N SER A 173 -3.44 -2.80 11.84
CA SER A 173 -3.56 -4.27 11.67
C SER A 173 -4.51 -4.90 12.71
N SER A 174 -4.64 -4.28 13.88
CA SER A 174 -5.64 -4.70 14.89
C SER A 174 -7.05 -4.78 14.34
N VAL A 175 -7.39 -3.96 13.32
CA VAL A 175 -8.70 -3.92 12.68
C VAL A 175 -8.74 -4.70 11.38
N THR A 176 -7.62 -4.81 10.67
CA THR A 176 -7.57 -5.34 9.29
C THR A 176 -6.99 -6.74 9.15
N ASP A 177 -6.38 -7.30 10.21
CA ASP A 177 -5.91 -8.68 10.24
C ASP A 177 -6.96 -9.58 10.90
N ALA A 178 -7.34 -10.66 10.20
CA ALA A 178 -8.29 -11.64 10.75
C ALA A 178 -7.69 -12.50 11.88
N THR A 179 -6.36 -12.57 11.98
CA THR A 179 -5.64 -13.34 12.99
C THR A 179 -4.70 -12.46 13.80
N VAL A 180 -4.60 -12.73 15.08
CA VAL A 180 -3.55 -12.16 15.93
C VAL A 180 -2.21 -12.74 15.51
N ARG A 181 -1.19 -11.90 15.34
CA ARG A 181 0.17 -12.34 15.05
C ARG A 181 0.98 -12.47 16.34
N GLY A 182 1.46 -13.66 16.61
CA GLY A 182 2.41 -13.94 17.69
C GLY A 182 3.84 -13.60 17.32
N ASN A 183 4.78 -14.06 18.12
CA ASN A 183 6.22 -13.91 17.87
C ASN A 183 6.58 -14.41 16.46
N LYS A 184 7.39 -13.62 15.73
CA LYS A 184 7.81 -13.87 14.34
C LYS A 184 6.67 -13.87 13.30
N GLY A 185 5.54 -13.18 13.57
CA GLY A 185 4.45 -13.02 12.60
C GLY A 185 3.62 -14.29 12.36
N VAL A 186 3.81 -15.34 13.15
CA VAL A 186 3.01 -16.58 13.05
C VAL A 186 1.59 -16.31 13.58
N PRO A 187 0.52 -16.75 12.88
CA PRO A 187 -0.83 -16.66 13.39
C PRO A 187 -0.94 -17.34 14.77
N ALA A 188 -1.48 -16.62 15.76
CA ALA A 188 -1.61 -17.09 17.14
C ALA A 188 -3.07 -17.30 17.57
N GLY A 189 -4.02 -17.05 16.69
CA GLY A 189 -5.46 -17.21 16.92
C GLY A 189 -6.28 -16.17 16.19
N ASP A 190 -7.60 -16.27 16.32
CA ASP A 190 -8.52 -15.31 15.72
C ASP A 190 -8.37 -13.93 16.38
N ASN A 191 -8.50 -12.88 15.58
CA ASN A 191 -8.47 -11.52 16.07
C ASN A 191 -9.91 -11.05 16.43
N PRO A 192 -10.25 -10.86 17.71
CA PRO A 192 -11.58 -10.40 18.09
C PRO A 192 -11.90 -8.97 17.60
N ALA A 193 -10.88 -8.14 17.40
CA ALA A 193 -11.02 -6.77 16.90
C ALA A 193 -11.09 -6.68 15.35
N PHE A 194 -10.94 -7.81 14.64
CA PHE A 194 -11.04 -7.82 13.18
C PHE A 194 -12.37 -7.24 12.71
N LEU A 195 -12.33 -6.17 11.90
CA LEU A 195 -13.48 -5.41 11.42
C LEU A 195 -14.42 -4.95 12.55
N ASP A 196 -13.87 -4.54 13.70
CA ASP A 196 -14.61 -3.84 14.74
C ASP A 196 -14.68 -2.35 14.41
N ALA A 197 -15.89 -1.87 14.11
CA ALA A 197 -16.09 -0.49 13.68
C ALA A 197 -15.83 0.52 14.81
N ARG A 198 -16.12 0.18 16.06
CA ARG A 198 -15.88 1.07 17.19
C ARG A 198 -14.38 1.30 17.39
N ILE A 199 -13.59 0.23 17.41
CA ILE A 199 -12.13 0.31 17.50
C ILE A 199 -11.57 1.10 16.31
N ALA A 200 -12.04 0.84 15.09
CA ALA A 200 -11.62 1.56 13.90
C ALA A 200 -11.93 3.07 13.98
N ILE A 201 -13.10 3.42 14.50
CA ILE A 201 -13.52 4.83 14.65
C ILE A 201 -12.67 5.52 15.71
N ASP A 202 -12.57 4.94 16.90
CA ASP A 202 -11.94 5.57 18.06
C ASP A 202 -10.41 5.66 17.92
N GLU A 203 -9.77 4.62 17.40
CA GLU A 203 -8.30 4.52 17.34
C GLU A 203 -7.69 4.96 15.99
N PHE A 204 -8.51 5.08 14.93
CA PHE A 204 -8.00 5.39 13.61
C PHE A 204 -8.73 6.55 12.92
N VAL A 205 -10.05 6.41 12.67
CA VAL A 205 -10.77 7.38 11.83
C VAL A 205 -10.82 8.76 12.48
N GLN A 206 -11.26 8.85 13.72
CA GLN A 206 -11.40 10.13 14.44
C GLN A 206 -10.04 10.83 14.65
N PRO A 207 -8.97 10.16 15.15
CA PRO A 207 -7.66 10.78 15.26
C PRO A 207 -7.09 11.25 13.93
N CYS A 208 -7.27 10.44 12.86
CA CYS A 208 -6.78 10.75 11.52
C CYS A 208 -7.45 12.01 10.96
N ILE A 209 -8.78 12.07 10.96
CA ILE A 209 -9.52 13.21 10.43
C ILE A 209 -9.32 14.47 11.27
N SER A 210 -9.30 14.34 12.60
CA SER A 210 -9.05 15.48 13.49
C SER A 210 -7.64 16.07 13.32
N GLY A 211 -6.64 15.23 13.03
CA GLY A 211 -5.26 15.68 12.87
C GLY A 211 -4.87 16.13 11.48
N LEU A 212 -5.33 15.43 10.42
CA LEU A 212 -5.01 15.76 9.03
C LEU A 212 -5.96 16.80 8.41
N GLY A 213 -7.20 16.87 8.88
CA GLY A 213 -8.21 17.76 8.31
C GLY A 213 -8.42 17.50 6.81
N ALA A 214 -8.48 18.54 6.01
CA ALA A 214 -8.67 18.47 4.56
C ALA A 214 -7.52 17.78 3.79
N LYS A 215 -6.39 17.52 4.45
CA LYS A 215 -5.24 16.81 3.84
C LYS A 215 -5.38 15.29 3.90
N ALA A 216 -6.37 14.74 4.61
CA ALA A 216 -6.73 13.34 4.52
C ALA A 216 -7.33 13.06 3.13
N GLY A 217 -6.66 12.24 2.30
CA GLY A 217 -7.13 11.87 0.97
C GLY A 217 -7.90 10.56 0.98
N ALA A 218 -7.30 9.50 1.52
CA ALA A 218 -7.95 8.19 1.61
C ALA A 218 -7.56 7.47 2.90
N LEU A 219 -8.55 6.87 3.57
CA LEU A 219 -8.38 5.97 4.70
C LEU A 219 -8.51 4.53 4.18
N VAL A 220 -7.39 3.79 4.14
CA VAL A 220 -7.30 2.49 3.47
C VAL A 220 -7.32 1.35 4.48
N PHE A 221 -8.36 0.54 4.44
CA PHE A 221 -8.44 -0.74 5.14
C PHE A 221 -7.80 -1.81 4.27
N GLN A 222 -6.49 -2.03 4.45
CA GLN A 222 -5.79 -3.12 3.77
C GLN A 222 -6.09 -4.42 4.50
N ILE A 223 -6.93 -5.27 3.93
CA ILE A 223 -7.22 -6.59 4.46
C ILE A 223 -6.00 -7.48 4.23
N SER A 224 -5.40 -7.93 5.31
CA SER A 224 -4.30 -8.91 5.27
C SER A 224 -4.79 -10.24 4.71
N PRO A 225 -3.88 -11.13 4.25
CA PRO A 225 -4.28 -12.45 3.79
C PRO A 225 -5.21 -13.15 4.77
N LEU A 226 -6.35 -13.59 4.27
CA LEU A 226 -7.39 -14.20 5.09
C LEU A 226 -7.07 -15.68 5.39
N PRO A 227 -7.50 -16.22 6.53
CA PRO A 227 -7.49 -17.66 6.79
C PRO A 227 -8.26 -18.43 5.72
N ASP A 228 -7.82 -19.64 5.40
CA ASP A 228 -8.41 -20.47 4.35
C ASP A 228 -9.92 -20.67 4.49
N ALA A 229 -10.43 -20.80 5.72
CA ALA A 229 -11.86 -20.93 5.98
C ALA A 229 -12.68 -19.73 5.45
N LEU A 230 -12.15 -18.51 5.56
CA LEU A 230 -12.81 -17.31 5.05
C LEU A 230 -12.61 -17.10 3.54
N VAL A 231 -11.60 -17.75 2.96
CA VAL A 231 -11.37 -17.74 1.50
C VAL A 231 -12.28 -18.75 0.82
N VAL A 232 -12.48 -19.95 1.41
CA VAL A 232 -13.34 -21.02 0.87
C VAL A 232 -14.80 -20.65 0.94
N ASP A 233 -15.27 -20.09 2.07
CA ASP A 233 -16.61 -19.51 2.21
C ASP A 233 -16.53 -18.03 2.59
N PRO A 234 -16.49 -17.13 1.61
CA PRO A 234 -16.36 -15.71 1.88
C PRO A 234 -17.64 -15.03 2.38
N SER A 235 -18.76 -15.76 2.54
CA SER A 235 -20.06 -15.16 2.88
C SER A 235 -20.00 -14.44 4.22
N ALA A 236 -19.53 -15.11 5.26
CA ALA A 236 -19.40 -14.53 6.60
C ALA A 236 -18.45 -13.33 6.64
N PHE A 237 -17.34 -13.39 5.90
CA PHE A 237 -16.43 -12.27 5.76
C PHE A 237 -17.11 -11.07 5.08
N LEU A 238 -17.81 -11.28 3.97
CA LEU A 238 -18.49 -10.20 3.24
C LEU A 238 -19.61 -9.57 4.04
N GLU A 239 -20.37 -10.35 4.80
CA GLU A 239 -21.41 -9.85 5.71
C GLU A 239 -20.79 -8.98 6.82
N ARG A 240 -19.71 -9.47 7.44
CA ARG A 240 -18.98 -8.71 8.47
C ARG A 240 -18.36 -7.44 7.91
N LEU A 241 -17.75 -7.51 6.72
CA LEU A 241 -17.20 -6.34 6.03
C LEU A 241 -18.29 -5.31 5.71
N CYS A 242 -19.44 -5.75 5.22
CA CYS A 242 -20.57 -4.87 4.92
C CYS A 242 -21.08 -4.16 6.19
N ALA A 243 -21.27 -4.90 7.28
CA ALA A 243 -21.69 -4.33 8.56
C ALA A 243 -20.65 -3.32 9.09
N PHE A 244 -19.37 -3.67 9.03
CA PHE A 244 -18.27 -2.81 9.41
C PHE A 244 -18.26 -1.49 8.62
N LEU A 245 -18.27 -1.56 7.29
CA LEU A 245 -18.18 -0.38 6.43
C LEU A 245 -19.39 0.56 6.60
N ARG A 246 -20.58 0.00 6.80
CA ARG A 246 -21.83 0.78 7.05
C ARG A 246 -21.85 1.45 8.41
N ALA A 247 -21.11 0.94 9.39
CA ALA A 247 -21.00 1.53 10.72
C ALA A 247 -19.99 2.68 10.81
N LEU A 248 -19.14 2.87 9.78
CA LEU A 248 -18.17 3.95 9.75
C LEU A 248 -18.88 5.32 9.56
N PRO A 249 -18.40 6.39 10.22
CA PRO A 249 -18.98 7.72 10.07
C PRO A 249 -18.69 8.30 8.66
N PRO A 250 -19.52 9.23 8.17
CA PRO A 250 -19.22 9.95 6.94
C PRO A 250 -17.91 10.74 7.09
N LEU A 251 -17.13 10.80 6.00
CA LEU A 251 -15.88 11.56 5.96
C LEU A 251 -16.11 12.97 5.41
N PRO A 252 -15.32 13.96 5.85
CA PRO A 252 -15.45 15.34 5.38
C PRO A 252 -14.84 15.52 3.97
N GLY A 253 -15.40 16.44 3.20
CA GLY A 253 -14.86 16.91 1.93
C GLY A 253 -14.66 15.79 0.90
N GLU A 254 -13.49 15.72 0.30
CA GLU A 254 -13.10 14.73 -0.73
C GLU A 254 -12.44 13.48 -0.16
N THR A 255 -12.34 13.36 1.16
CA THR A 255 -11.77 12.18 1.82
C THR A 255 -12.66 10.96 1.60
N CYS A 256 -12.09 9.80 1.29
CA CYS A 256 -12.84 8.57 1.10
C CYS A 256 -12.28 7.41 1.92
N TYR A 257 -13.14 6.44 2.20
CA TYR A 257 -12.71 5.10 2.60
C TYR A 257 -12.34 4.28 1.39
N ALA A 258 -11.33 3.43 1.54
CA ALA A 258 -10.98 2.45 0.53
C ALA A 258 -10.62 1.10 1.15
N VAL A 259 -10.91 0.01 0.43
CA VAL A 259 -10.50 -1.34 0.81
C VAL A 259 -9.44 -1.83 -0.18
N GLU A 260 -8.30 -2.27 0.34
CA GLU A 260 -7.24 -2.94 -0.40
C GLU A 260 -7.21 -4.42 -0.04
N LEU A 261 -7.09 -5.28 -1.03
CA LEU A 261 -6.98 -6.73 -0.84
C LEU A 261 -5.55 -7.23 -0.96
N ARG A 262 -5.29 -8.39 -0.34
CA ARG A 262 -4.04 -9.16 -0.47
C ARG A 262 -4.27 -10.59 -0.97
N ASP A 263 -5.51 -10.95 -1.28
CA ASP A 263 -5.90 -12.23 -1.87
C ASP A 263 -6.71 -11.98 -3.15
N ALA A 264 -6.14 -12.36 -4.30
CA ALA A 264 -6.74 -12.14 -5.62
C ALA A 264 -8.11 -12.82 -5.77
N VAL A 265 -8.31 -13.97 -5.12
CA VAL A 265 -9.56 -14.74 -5.17
C VAL A 265 -10.72 -14.01 -4.51
N MET A 266 -10.44 -13.07 -3.60
CA MET A 266 -11.44 -12.25 -2.94
C MET A 266 -11.95 -11.09 -3.82
N LEU A 267 -11.27 -10.75 -4.91
CA LEU A 267 -11.69 -9.70 -5.85
C LEU A 267 -12.84 -10.22 -6.74
N THR A 268 -14.02 -10.26 -6.17
CA THR A 268 -15.23 -10.81 -6.80
C THR A 268 -16.30 -9.75 -7.00
N PRO A 269 -17.25 -9.94 -7.92
CA PRO A 269 -18.42 -9.05 -8.07
C PRO A 269 -19.21 -8.85 -6.79
N ARG A 270 -19.28 -9.89 -5.90
CA ARG A 270 -19.95 -9.78 -4.59
C ARG A 270 -19.24 -8.78 -3.68
N LEU A 271 -17.90 -8.82 -3.60
CA LEU A 271 -17.14 -7.83 -2.84
C LEU A 271 -17.37 -6.42 -3.40
N ILE A 272 -17.26 -6.25 -4.71
CA ILE A 272 -17.45 -4.93 -5.34
C ILE A 272 -18.86 -4.39 -5.07
N ARG A 273 -19.87 -5.23 -5.04
CA ARG A 273 -21.22 -4.83 -4.64
C ARG A 273 -21.25 -4.33 -3.18
N VAL A 274 -20.60 -5.04 -2.25
CA VAL A 274 -20.50 -4.61 -0.84
C VAL A 274 -19.86 -3.23 -0.74
N LEU A 275 -18.76 -3.00 -1.45
CA LEU A 275 -18.07 -1.70 -1.47
C LEU A 275 -18.96 -0.59 -2.04
N ARG A 276 -19.63 -0.86 -3.17
CA ARG A 276 -20.56 0.07 -3.82
C ARG A 276 -21.71 0.46 -2.91
N GLU A 277 -22.38 -0.52 -2.30
CA GLU A 277 -23.50 -0.30 -1.38
C GLU A 277 -23.11 0.43 -0.09
N SER A 278 -21.82 0.39 0.26
CA SER A 278 -21.25 1.08 1.43
C SER A 278 -20.60 2.43 1.07
N ASN A 279 -20.62 2.84 -0.18
CA ASN A 279 -19.94 4.04 -0.70
C ASN A 279 -18.44 4.06 -0.36
N VAL A 280 -17.77 2.92 -0.54
CA VAL A 280 -16.34 2.72 -0.26
C VAL A 280 -15.61 2.39 -1.54
N ARG A 281 -14.43 2.99 -1.74
CA ARG A 281 -13.62 2.75 -2.94
C ARG A 281 -12.86 1.43 -2.85
N TYR A 282 -12.57 0.84 -4.00
CA TYR A 282 -11.59 -0.22 -4.12
C TYR A 282 -10.21 0.42 -4.33
N CYS A 283 -9.25 0.12 -3.46
CA CYS A 283 -7.87 0.52 -3.64
C CYS A 283 -7.14 -0.51 -4.52
N VAL A 284 -6.67 -0.08 -5.68
CA VAL A 284 -5.85 -0.93 -6.56
C VAL A 284 -4.51 -1.20 -5.89
N GLY A 285 -4.29 -2.45 -5.51
CA GLY A 285 -3.04 -2.89 -4.90
C GLY A 285 -2.15 -3.60 -5.92
N ILE A 286 -0.96 -3.05 -6.20
CA ILE A 286 0.02 -3.74 -7.04
C ILE A 286 0.97 -4.51 -6.13
N HIS A 287 0.85 -5.83 -6.18
CA HIS A 287 1.56 -6.75 -5.31
C HIS A 287 1.58 -8.13 -5.95
N ALA A 288 2.61 -8.95 -5.72
CA ALA A 288 2.79 -10.27 -6.33
C ALA A 288 1.59 -11.25 -6.20
N ARG A 289 0.75 -11.07 -5.19
CA ARG A 289 -0.46 -11.90 -4.96
C ARG A 289 -1.73 -11.33 -5.59
N MET A 290 -1.67 -10.17 -6.21
CA MET A 290 -2.82 -9.51 -6.83
C MET A 290 -2.75 -9.60 -8.34
N PRO A 291 -3.89 -9.56 -9.05
CA PRO A 291 -3.88 -9.51 -10.51
C PRO A 291 -3.28 -8.18 -10.99
N ASP A 292 -2.90 -8.17 -12.25
CA ASP A 292 -2.39 -6.96 -12.91
C ASP A 292 -3.40 -5.79 -12.87
N PRO A 293 -2.94 -4.53 -13.07
CA PRO A 293 -3.80 -3.37 -12.96
C PRO A 293 -4.99 -3.38 -13.94
N ARG A 294 -4.84 -3.94 -15.14
CA ARG A 294 -5.92 -3.99 -16.14
C ARG A 294 -7.07 -4.89 -15.67
N ARG A 295 -6.75 -6.03 -15.05
CA ARG A 295 -7.77 -6.89 -14.43
C ARG A 295 -8.45 -6.21 -13.25
N GLN A 296 -7.70 -5.47 -12.43
CA GLN A 296 -8.27 -4.70 -11.32
C GLN A 296 -9.13 -3.53 -11.82
N ALA A 297 -8.84 -2.94 -12.98
CA ALA A 297 -9.65 -1.90 -13.62
C ALA A 297 -11.08 -2.38 -13.94
N ASN A 298 -11.28 -3.66 -14.22
CA ASN A 298 -12.63 -4.22 -14.42
C ASN A 298 -13.47 -4.17 -13.12
N ALA A 299 -12.83 -4.40 -11.98
CA ALA A 299 -13.51 -4.27 -10.68
C ALA A 299 -13.88 -2.82 -10.38
N LEU A 300 -13.02 -1.87 -10.75
CA LEU A 300 -13.35 -0.43 -10.65
C LEU A 300 -14.51 -0.04 -11.58
N ALA A 301 -14.53 -0.55 -12.81
CA ALA A 301 -15.63 -0.28 -13.74
C ALA A 301 -16.98 -0.73 -13.16
N LEU A 302 -17.02 -1.93 -12.56
CA LEU A 302 -18.21 -2.43 -11.87
C LEU A 302 -18.59 -1.59 -10.63
N LEU A 303 -17.59 -1.09 -9.89
CA LEU A 303 -17.81 -0.19 -8.75
C LEU A 303 -18.43 1.13 -9.20
N ASP A 304 -17.92 1.70 -10.29
CA ASP A 304 -18.28 3.00 -10.84
C ASP A 304 -19.68 3.04 -11.49
N GLU A 305 -20.32 1.86 -11.73
CA GLU A 305 -21.76 1.79 -12.10
C GLU A 305 -22.66 2.42 -11.03
N GLY A 306 -22.22 2.46 -9.77
CA GLY A 306 -22.93 3.11 -8.65
C GLY A 306 -22.64 4.61 -8.51
N GLY A 307 -21.71 5.13 -9.27
CA GLY A 307 -21.22 6.52 -9.21
C GLY A 307 -19.70 6.60 -9.24
N LEU A 308 -19.20 7.56 -9.99
CA LEU A 308 -17.76 7.83 -10.05
C LEU A 308 -17.23 8.35 -8.70
N GLY A 309 -15.99 8.03 -8.41
CA GLY A 309 -15.30 8.51 -7.22
C GLY A 309 -13.78 8.46 -7.40
N PRO A 310 -12.99 8.84 -6.39
CA PRO A 310 -11.54 8.92 -6.51
C PRO A 310 -10.90 7.56 -6.84
N LEU A 311 -9.80 7.62 -7.60
CA LEU A 311 -8.91 6.48 -7.85
C LEU A 311 -7.84 6.43 -6.77
N ILE A 312 -7.74 5.32 -6.06
CA ILE A 312 -6.71 5.07 -5.05
C ILE A 312 -5.84 3.90 -5.50
N VAL A 313 -4.54 4.11 -5.57
CA VAL A 313 -3.57 3.08 -5.98
C VAL A 313 -2.43 3.01 -4.98
N ARG A 314 -2.05 1.81 -4.57
CA ARG A 314 -0.84 1.53 -3.80
C ARG A 314 0.04 0.53 -4.55
N TRP A 315 1.12 1.03 -5.14
CA TRP A 315 2.10 0.21 -5.86
C TRP A 315 3.19 -0.25 -4.90
N SER A 316 2.95 -1.38 -4.25
CA SER A 316 3.72 -1.84 -3.09
C SER A 316 4.94 -2.69 -3.44
N LEU A 317 4.89 -3.47 -4.52
CA LEU A 317 5.92 -4.45 -4.87
C LEU A 317 5.85 -4.77 -6.36
N HIS A 318 7.00 -5.02 -6.98
CA HIS A 318 7.11 -5.57 -8.31
C HIS A 318 6.46 -6.97 -8.39
N GLY A 319 5.74 -7.24 -9.49
CA GLY A 319 4.92 -8.43 -9.64
C GLY A 319 5.65 -9.78 -9.55
N GLY A 320 6.97 -9.81 -9.79
CA GLY A 320 7.78 -11.03 -9.80
C GLY A 320 8.58 -11.31 -8.54
N PHE A 321 8.52 -10.45 -7.50
CA PHE A 321 9.42 -10.53 -6.37
C PHE A 321 8.73 -10.77 -5.02
N LYS A 322 9.49 -11.40 -4.09
CA LYS A 322 9.18 -11.37 -2.67
C LYS A 322 9.77 -10.10 -2.05
N TYR A 323 9.15 -9.61 -0.99
CA TYR A 323 9.49 -8.35 -0.32
C TYR A 323 10.98 -8.22 0.05
N GLU A 324 11.56 -9.24 0.72
CA GLU A 324 12.97 -9.22 1.15
C GLU A 324 13.95 -9.28 -0.05
N GLN A 325 13.58 -9.99 -1.10
CA GLN A 325 14.39 -10.06 -2.33
C GLN A 325 14.47 -8.68 -3.00
N ALA A 326 13.33 -8.02 -3.15
CA ALA A 326 13.27 -6.68 -3.73
C ALA A 326 14.03 -5.66 -2.85
N LYS A 327 13.90 -5.76 -1.50
CA LYS A 327 14.63 -4.89 -0.58
C LYS A 327 16.12 -5.03 -0.76
N ALA A 328 16.66 -6.25 -0.67
CA ALA A 328 18.10 -6.50 -0.78
C ALA A 328 18.67 -6.10 -2.16
N LYS A 329 17.86 -6.26 -3.23
CA LYS A 329 18.29 -5.93 -4.60
C LYS A 329 18.30 -4.43 -4.88
N TYR A 330 17.39 -3.67 -4.28
CA TYR A 330 17.10 -2.29 -4.67
C TYR A 330 17.74 -1.25 -3.73
N GLU A 331 18.21 -1.65 -2.52
CA GLU A 331 18.94 -0.72 -1.66
C GLU A 331 20.19 -0.17 -2.38
N PRO A 332 20.46 1.15 -2.30
CA PRO A 332 19.88 2.17 -1.43
C PRO A 332 18.61 2.89 -1.94
N PHE A 333 17.93 2.40 -2.96
CA PHE A 333 16.68 2.94 -3.53
C PHE A 333 16.83 4.28 -4.27
N ASP A 334 17.98 4.53 -4.85
CA ASP A 334 18.35 5.75 -5.56
C ASP A 334 18.23 5.64 -7.09
N GLN A 335 17.91 4.46 -7.62
CA GLN A 335 17.79 4.19 -9.05
C GLN A 335 16.66 3.21 -9.36
N LEU A 336 16.21 3.21 -10.61
CA LEU A 336 15.36 2.15 -11.14
C LEU A 336 16.23 0.91 -11.41
N VAL A 337 15.78 -0.25 -10.93
CA VAL A 337 16.53 -1.53 -11.05
C VAL A 337 15.75 -2.54 -11.87
N ASP A 338 14.48 -2.74 -11.58
CA ASP A 338 13.58 -3.58 -12.36
C ASP A 338 12.38 -2.74 -12.79
N GLU A 339 12.46 -2.21 -13.99
CA GLU A 339 11.40 -1.39 -14.56
C GLU A 339 10.18 -2.24 -14.95
N ASP A 340 8.99 -1.72 -14.68
CA ASP A 340 7.71 -2.36 -15.03
C ASP A 340 6.87 -1.43 -15.94
N PRO A 341 7.25 -1.29 -17.22
CA PRO A 341 6.57 -0.40 -18.17
C PRO A 341 5.11 -0.80 -18.41
N ASP A 342 4.77 -2.08 -18.30
CA ASP A 342 3.40 -2.55 -18.48
C ASP A 342 2.49 -2.09 -17.37
N THR A 343 2.94 -2.20 -16.10
CA THR A 343 2.22 -1.64 -14.95
C THR A 343 2.14 -0.12 -15.04
N ARG A 344 3.23 0.58 -15.42
CA ARG A 344 3.21 2.04 -15.61
C ARG A 344 2.17 2.46 -16.64
N THR A 345 2.15 1.78 -17.80
CA THR A 345 1.20 2.08 -18.88
C THR A 345 -0.23 1.87 -18.42
N ALA A 346 -0.53 0.75 -17.79
CA ALA A 346 -1.87 0.44 -17.30
C ALA A 346 -2.34 1.44 -16.21
N LEU A 347 -1.45 1.83 -15.31
CA LEU A 347 -1.75 2.84 -14.27
C LEU A 347 -1.91 4.23 -14.88
N ALA A 348 -1.11 4.60 -15.89
CA ALA A 348 -1.25 5.88 -16.58
C ALA A 348 -2.59 5.99 -17.32
N GLU A 349 -2.98 4.96 -18.08
CA GLU A 349 -4.28 4.88 -18.75
C GLU A 349 -5.44 5.02 -17.76
N LEU A 350 -5.36 4.31 -16.63
CA LEU A 350 -6.36 4.35 -15.59
C LEU A 350 -6.45 5.73 -14.93
N ALA A 351 -5.32 6.30 -14.53
CA ALA A 351 -5.23 7.61 -13.89
C ALA A 351 -5.75 8.74 -14.78
N VAL A 352 -5.36 8.74 -16.06
CA VAL A 352 -5.82 9.75 -17.03
C VAL A 352 -7.33 9.66 -17.24
N ARG A 353 -7.89 8.45 -17.32
CA ARG A 353 -9.35 8.25 -17.43
C ARG A 353 -10.10 8.87 -16.26
N TYR A 354 -9.63 8.64 -15.01
CA TYR A 354 -10.27 9.21 -13.82
C TYR A 354 -10.10 10.72 -13.75
N ALA A 355 -8.91 11.24 -14.03
CA ALA A 355 -8.64 12.68 -14.03
C ALA A 355 -9.46 13.43 -15.08
N LEU A 356 -9.61 12.88 -16.29
CA LEU A 356 -10.47 13.45 -17.34
C LEU A 356 -11.96 13.39 -16.98
N SER A 357 -12.37 12.48 -16.11
CA SER A 357 -13.72 12.40 -15.55
C SER A 357 -13.90 13.31 -14.32
N GLY A 358 -12.92 14.18 -14.02
CA GLY A 358 -12.97 15.13 -12.89
C GLY A 358 -12.74 14.48 -11.52
N GLN A 359 -12.27 13.24 -11.46
CA GLN A 359 -12.06 12.54 -10.20
C GLN A 359 -10.63 12.71 -9.68
N PRO A 360 -10.45 12.85 -8.34
CA PRO A 360 -9.13 12.79 -7.74
C PRO A 360 -8.44 11.45 -7.97
N VAL A 361 -7.13 11.51 -8.20
CA VAL A 361 -6.27 10.34 -8.39
C VAL A 361 -5.15 10.37 -7.37
N LEU A 362 -5.07 9.39 -6.50
CA LEU A 362 -4.01 9.25 -5.50
C LEU A 362 -3.23 7.96 -5.76
N ILE A 363 -1.96 8.09 -6.10
CA ILE A 363 -1.08 6.94 -6.37
C ILE A 363 0.16 7.03 -5.50
N ALA A 364 0.36 6.06 -4.60
CA ALA A 364 1.56 5.93 -3.79
C ALA A 364 2.40 4.74 -4.24
N ALA A 365 3.62 5.01 -4.71
CA ALA A 365 4.60 4.00 -5.07
C ALA A 365 5.54 3.68 -3.89
N ASN A 366 5.94 2.42 -3.79
CA ASN A 366 6.99 1.97 -2.88
C ASN A 366 8.31 1.81 -3.64
N ASN A 367 9.44 1.95 -2.97
CA ASN A 367 10.75 1.68 -3.56
C ASN A 367 10.86 0.27 -4.15
N LYS A 368 10.12 -0.70 -3.60
CA LYS A 368 10.10 -2.09 -4.07
C LYS A 368 9.23 -2.31 -5.33
N ALA A 369 8.61 -1.24 -5.84
CA ALA A 369 7.92 -1.30 -7.13
C ALA A 369 8.92 -1.51 -8.27
N GLU A 370 9.96 -0.67 -8.34
CA GLU A 370 10.93 -0.68 -9.45
C GLU A 370 12.37 -0.33 -9.01
N GLY A 371 12.61 -0.03 -7.72
CA GLY A 371 13.92 0.35 -7.18
C GLY A 371 13.91 1.70 -6.48
N SER A 372 13.19 2.71 -6.99
CA SER A 372 13.12 4.05 -6.40
C SER A 372 11.74 4.65 -6.59
N ALA A 373 11.01 4.86 -5.52
CA ALA A 373 9.65 5.41 -5.57
C ALA A 373 9.57 6.81 -6.22
N PRO A 374 10.48 7.76 -5.94
CA PRO A 374 10.47 9.05 -6.63
C PRO A 374 10.68 8.90 -8.14
N LEU A 375 11.61 8.06 -8.59
CA LEU A 375 11.87 7.83 -10.00
C LEU A 375 10.70 7.09 -10.67
N THR A 376 10.10 6.10 -10.01
CA THR A 376 8.86 5.45 -10.46
C THR A 376 7.74 6.49 -10.68
N CYS A 377 7.57 7.45 -9.77
CA CYS A 377 6.59 8.52 -9.93
C CYS A 377 6.91 9.44 -11.12
N ILE A 378 8.18 9.71 -11.40
CA ILE A 378 8.61 10.51 -12.55
C ILE A 378 8.28 9.78 -13.86
N GLU A 379 8.62 8.50 -13.97
CA GLU A 379 8.33 7.71 -15.17
C GLU A 379 6.83 7.52 -15.39
N LEU A 380 6.07 7.31 -14.31
CA LEU A 380 4.60 7.25 -14.37
C LEU A 380 4.01 8.60 -14.83
N ALA A 381 4.54 9.73 -14.33
CA ALA A 381 4.12 11.07 -14.76
C ALA A 381 4.40 11.31 -16.25
N LYS A 382 5.55 10.84 -16.77
CA LYS A 382 5.87 10.90 -18.21
C LYS A 382 4.87 10.11 -19.03
N ALA A 383 4.54 8.88 -18.60
CA ALA A 383 3.55 8.05 -19.26
C ALA A 383 2.16 8.71 -19.28
N MET A 384 1.72 9.30 -18.16
CA MET A 384 0.46 10.05 -18.11
C MET A 384 0.48 11.28 -19.02
N ALA A 385 1.57 12.04 -19.01
CA ALA A 385 1.68 13.28 -19.77
C ALA A 385 1.56 13.07 -21.29
N VAL A 386 1.91 11.90 -21.80
CA VAL A 386 1.71 11.54 -23.22
C VAL A 386 0.23 11.32 -23.54
N LEU A 387 -0.55 10.84 -22.58
CA LEU A 387 -1.97 10.50 -22.77
C LEU A 387 -2.92 11.69 -22.59
N PHE A 388 -2.47 12.76 -21.91
CA PHE A 388 -3.27 13.98 -21.83
C PHE A 388 -3.23 14.76 -23.15
N PRO A 389 -4.35 15.35 -23.58
CA PRO A 389 -4.35 16.24 -24.73
C PRO A 389 -3.38 17.42 -24.49
N PRO A 390 -2.75 17.94 -25.53
CA PRO A 390 -1.93 19.16 -25.42
C PRO A 390 -2.80 20.31 -24.88
N LYS A 391 -2.24 21.04 -23.89
CA LYS A 391 -2.90 22.24 -23.32
C LYS A 391 -2.88 23.39 -24.30
#